data_fcad67738b7e94b92c01cbcc9286a208
#
_entry.id   fcad67738b7e94b92c01cbcc9286a208
#
_cell.length_a   1.000
_cell.length_b   1.000
_cell.length_c   1.000
_cell.angle_alpha   90.00
_cell.angle_beta   90.00
_cell.angle_gamma   90.00
#
_symmetry.space_group_name_H-M   'P 1'
#
loop_
_entity.id
_entity.type
_entity.pdbx_description
1 polymer ?
#
loop_
_entity_poly.entity_id
_entity_poly.type
_entity_poly.pdbx_seq_one_letter_code
_entity_poly.pdbx_strand_id
1 'polypeptide(L)'
;MIVAVFVATGLLAVAALLAVVRIERGPSMLDRSIAFDVLTSVLVGAIAVEAAWSRRTETIPILVVLSLVGFVGSVAIARFASVEPEGEGVVRSSDEIAAGEAGRMEALDAAEASHDAEHHGGGAEGEVR
;
A
#
# COMPACT_ATOMS: atom_id res chain seq x y z
N MET A 1 -16.39 -35.75 10.81
CA MET A 1 -16.27 -35.08 9.51
C MET A 1 -17.33 -33.98 9.27
N ILE A 2 -18.63 -34.28 9.41
CA ILE A 2 -19.72 -33.30 9.22
C ILE A 2 -19.52 -32.06 10.10
N VAL A 3 -19.26 -32.20 11.38
CA VAL A 3 -19.06 -31.08 12.31
C VAL A 3 -17.89 -30.16 11.84
N ALA A 4 -16.78 -30.75 11.40
CA ALA A 4 -15.63 -30.00 10.93
C ALA A 4 -15.96 -29.14 9.69
N VAL A 5 -16.76 -29.66 8.76
CA VAL A 5 -17.19 -28.93 7.57
C VAL A 5 -18.11 -27.77 7.96
N PHE A 6 -19.07 -27.99 8.84
CA PHE A 6 -19.96 -26.91 9.30
C PHE A 6 -19.21 -25.82 10.06
N VAL A 7 -18.26 -26.18 10.90
CA VAL A 7 -17.41 -25.22 11.62
C VAL A 7 -16.53 -24.44 10.65
N ALA A 8 -15.88 -25.12 9.71
CA ALA A 8 -15.04 -24.46 8.70
C ALA A 8 -15.87 -23.49 7.82
N THR A 9 -17.04 -23.93 7.34
CA THR A 9 -17.94 -23.09 6.55
C THR A 9 -18.42 -21.88 7.34
N GLY A 10 -18.78 -22.05 8.61
CA GLY A 10 -19.19 -20.95 9.48
C GLY A 10 -18.08 -19.92 9.70
N LEU A 11 -16.85 -20.39 9.96
CA LEU A 11 -15.68 -19.50 10.11
C LEU A 11 -15.37 -18.74 8.81
N LEU A 12 -15.41 -19.43 7.67
CA LEU A 12 -15.21 -18.80 6.36
C LEU A 12 -16.30 -17.75 6.06
N ALA A 13 -17.55 -18.01 6.38
CA ALA A 13 -18.64 -17.05 6.20
C ALA A 13 -18.44 -15.79 7.06
N VAL A 14 -18.02 -15.93 8.32
CA VAL A 14 -17.71 -14.81 9.19
C VAL A 14 -16.49 -14.04 8.66
N ALA A 15 -15.44 -14.71 8.22
CA ALA A 15 -14.27 -14.09 7.64
C ALA A 15 -14.59 -13.32 6.36
N ALA A 16 -15.44 -13.89 5.48
CA ALA A 16 -15.93 -13.20 4.28
C ALA A 16 -16.69 -11.92 4.63
N LEU A 17 -17.61 -12.00 5.60
CA LEU A 17 -18.41 -10.84 6.03
C LEU A 17 -17.51 -9.72 6.57
N LEU A 18 -16.54 -10.06 7.42
CA LEU A 18 -15.59 -9.10 7.98
C LEU A 18 -14.71 -8.47 6.89
N ALA A 19 -14.25 -9.27 5.92
CA ALA A 19 -13.48 -8.78 4.79
C ALA A 19 -14.30 -7.79 3.94
N VAL A 20 -15.56 -8.10 3.62
CA VAL A 20 -16.45 -7.20 2.87
C VAL A 20 -16.68 -5.89 3.63
N VAL A 21 -17.00 -5.96 4.92
CA VAL A 21 -17.16 -4.75 5.75
C VAL A 21 -15.89 -3.91 5.78
N ARG A 22 -14.71 -4.54 5.81
CA ARG A 22 -13.44 -3.84 5.77
C ARG A 22 -13.15 -3.21 4.41
N ILE A 23 -13.54 -3.83 3.31
CA ILE A 23 -13.46 -3.23 1.96
C ILE A 23 -14.33 -1.97 1.86
N GLU A 24 -15.52 -2.01 2.43
CA GLU A 24 -16.45 -0.87 2.38
C GLU A 24 -16.02 0.28 3.31
N ARG A 25 -15.49 -0.04 4.48
CA ARG A 25 -15.14 0.94 5.54
C ARG A 25 -13.67 1.26 5.68
N GLY A 26 -12.80 0.57 4.94
CA GLY A 26 -11.34 0.76 5.05
C GLY A 26 -10.93 2.20 4.75
N PRO A 27 -10.18 2.85 5.68
CA PRO A 27 -9.80 4.25 5.55
C PRO A 27 -8.71 4.48 4.50
N SER A 28 -7.94 3.46 4.13
CA SER A 28 -6.84 3.58 3.19
C SER A 28 -6.98 2.62 1.99
N MET A 29 -6.32 2.95 0.88
CA MET A 29 -6.21 2.07 -0.29
C MET A 29 -5.56 0.74 0.08
N LEU A 30 -4.56 0.75 0.97
CA LEU A 30 -3.88 -0.45 1.46
C LEU A 30 -4.82 -1.35 2.26
N ASP A 31 -5.65 -0.79 3.13
CA ASP A 31 -6.64 -1.54 3.90
C ASP A 31 -7.63 -2.30 3.00
N ARG A 32 -8.08 -1.65 1.93
CA ARG A 32 -8.96 -2.27 0.93
C ARG A 32 -8.23 -3.39 0.17
N SER A 33 -6.99 -3.15 -0.24
CA SER A 33 -6.18 -4.15 -0.96
C SER A 33 -5.95 -5.39 -0.11
N ILE A 34 -5.59 -5.24 1.16
CA ILE A 34 -5.42 -6.35 2.10
C ILE A 34 -6.74 -7.09 2.32
N ALA A 35 -7.86 -6.36 2.45
CA ALA A 35 -9.16 -6.97 2.64
C ALA A 35 -9.61 -7.77 1.39
N PHE A 36 -9.26 -7.33 0.18
CA PHE A 36 -9.47 -8.09 -1.05
C PHE A 36 -8.65 -9.38 -1.08
N ASP A 37 -7.41 -9.36 -0.63
CA ASP A 37 -6.55 -10.55 -0.54
C ASP A 37 -7.14 -11.57 0.44
N VAL A 38 -7.59 -11.11 1.61
CA VAL A 38 -8.29 -11.96 2.59
C VAL A 38 -9.57 -12.55 1.99
N LEU A 39 -10.37 -11.75 1.28
CA LEU A 39 -11.60 -12.22 0.64
C LEU A 39 -11.30 -13.29 -0.42
N THR A 40 -10.28 -13.09 -1.24
CA THR A 40 -9.83 -14.09 -2.23
C THR A 40 -9.40 -15.39 -1.55
N SER A 41 -8.64 -15.30 -0.46
CA SER A 41 -8.23 -16.47 0.33
C SER A 41 -9.41 -17.21 0.93
N VAL A 42 -10.43 -16.50 1.40
CA VAL A 42 -11.67 -17.09 1.91
C VAL A 42 -12.44 -17.81 0.80
N LEU A 43 -12.49 -17.23 -0.40
CA LEU A 43 -13.14 -17.88 -1.57
C LEU A 43 -12.42 -19.18 -1.95
N VAL A 44 -11.08 -19.17 -2.00
CA VAL A 44 -10.27 -20.37 -2.24
C VAL A 44 -10.55 -21.42 -1.17
N GLY A 45 -10.59 -21.01 0.11
CA GLY A 45 -10.94 -21.88 1.24
C GLY A 45 -12.34 -22.48 1.11
N ALA A 46 -13.33 -21.71 0.70
CA ALA A 46 -14.70 -22.18 0.50
C ALA A 46 -14.79 -23.24 -0.61
N ILE A 47 -14.10 -23.02 -1.74
CA ILE A 47 -14.02 -24.00 -2.83
C ILE A 47 -13.29 -25.27 -2.35
N ALA A 48 -12.24 -25.13 -1.54
CA ALA A 48 -11.51 -26.27 -0.97
C ALA A 48 -12.38 -27.10 -0.03
N VAL A 49 -13.18 -26.46 0.82
CA VAL A 49 -14.13 -27.15 1.72
C VAL A 49 -15.22 -27.88 0.91
N GLU A 50 -15.74 -27.24 -0.14
CA GLU A 50 -16.71 -27.87 -1.05
C GLU A 50 -16.10 -29.08 -1.77
N ALA A 51 -14.89 -28.94 -2.33
CA ALA A 51 -14.18 -30.03 -3.00
C ALA A 51 -13.91 -31.22 -2.07
N ALA A 52 -13.54 -30.94 -0.81
CA ALA A 52 -13.32 -31.95 0.21
C ALA A 52 -14.63 -32.68 0.59
N TRP A 53 -15.75 -31.95 0.67
CA TRP A 53 -17.06 -32.52 0.94
C TRP A 53 -17.55 -33.42 -0.21
N SER A 54 -17.46 -32.89 -1.44
CA SER A 54 -17.91 -33.56 -2.66
C SER A 54 -16.93 -34.65 -3.14
N ARG A 55 -15.76 -34.78 -2.48
CA ARG A 55 -14.66 -35.67 -2.88
C ARG A 55 -14.24 -35.52 -4.35
N ARG A 56 -14.31 -34.29 -4.86
CA ARG A 56 -13.91 -33.95 -6.24
C ARG A 56 -12.43 -33.59 -6.31
N THR A 57 -11.64 -34.48 -6.84
CA THR A 57 -10.20 -34.22 -7.08
C THR A 57 -9.94 -33.34 -8.28
N GLU A 58 -10.92 -33.19 -9.16
CA GLU A 58 -10.88 -32.33 -10.36
C GLU A 58 -10.75 -30.83 -10.04
N THR A 59 -11.13 -30.45 -8.83
CA THR A 59 -11.05 -29.06 -8.34
C THR A 59 -9.62 -28.69 -7.91
N ILE A 60 -8.74 -29.65 -7.65
CA ILE A 60 -7.38 -29.40 -7.15
C ILE A 60 -6.55 -28.52 -8.09
N PRO A 61 -6.52 -28.74 -9.42
CA PRO A 61 -5.77 -27.86 -10.33
C PRO A 61 -6.25 -26.42 -10.31
N ILE A 62 -7.57 -26.23 -10.20
CA ILE A 62 -8.20 -24.88 -10.13
C ILE A 62 -7.77 -24.16 -8.83
N LEU A 63 -7.75 -24.87 -7.70
CA LEU A 63 -7.29 -24.32 -6.43
C LEU A 63 -5.82 -23.91 -6.48
N VAL A 64 -4.97 -24.72 -7.11
CA VAL A 64 -3.55 -24.40 -7.27
C VAL A 64 -3.36 -23.13 -8.11
N VAL A 65 -4.04 -23.04 -9.26
CA VAL A 65 -3.98 -21.85 -10.12
C VAL A 65 -4.51 -20.63 -9.41
N LEU A 66 -5.63 -20.74 -8.71
CA LEU A 66 -6.23 -19.61 -7.98
C LEU A 66 -5.33 -19.12 -6.84
N SER A 67 -4.70 -20.04 -6.11
CA SER A 67 -3.73 -19.71 -5.07
C SER A 67 -2.47 -19.05 -5.63
N LEU A 68 -1.99 -19.49 -6.79
CA LEU A 68 -0.86 -18.88 -7.46
C LEU A 68 -1.17 -17.46 -7.93
N VAL A 69 -2.35 -17.25 -8.53
CA VAL A 69 -2.81 -15.92 -8.95
C VAL A 69 -2.96 -14.97 -7.75
N GLY A 70 -3.53 -15.45 -6.64
CA GLY A 70 -3.64 -14.69 -5.40
C GLY A 70 -2.25 -14.31 -4.85
N PHE A 71 -1.33 -15.26 -4.82
CA PHE A 71 0.05 -14.99 -4.38
C PHE A 71 0.75 -13.94 -5.23
N VAL A 72 0.69 -14.05 -6.56
CA VAL A 72 1.29 -13.06 -7.47
C VAL A 72 0.64 -11.69 -7.29
N GLY A 73 -0.69 -11.64 -7.13
CA GLY A 73 -1.43 -10.41 -6.85
C GLY A 73 -0.97 -9.74 -5.56
N SER A 74 -0.86 -10.51 -4.48
CA SER A 74 -0.42 -10.02 -3.17
C SER A 74 1.02 -9.47 -3.22
N VAL A 75 1.93 -10.18 -3.88
CA VAL A 75 3.32 -9.72 -4.08
C VAL A 75 3.37 -8.44 -4.93
N ALA A 76 2.56 -8.37 -5.99
CA ALA A 76 2.49 -7.18 -6.84
C ALA A 76 2.01 -5.96 -6.02
N ILE A 77 0.93 -6.09 -5.26
CA ILE A 77 0.41 -5.01 -4.40
C ILE A 77 1.45 -4.58 -3.37
N ALA A 78 2.10 -5.54 -2.69
CA ALA A 78 3.15 -5.24 -1.72
C ALA A 78 4.32 -4.45 -2.33
N ARG A 79 4.70 -4.78 -3.55
CA ARG A 79 5.77 -4.07 -4.27
C ARG A 79 5.36 -2.64 -4.66
N PHE A 80 4.12 -2.44 -5.08
CA PHE A 80 3.60 -1.09 -5.40
C PHE A 80 3.39 -0.26 -4.15
N ALA A 81 2.89 -0.84 -3.07
CA ALA A 81 2.68 -0.15 -1.79
C ALA A 81 3.99 0.37 -1.17
N SER A 82 5.12 -0.30 -1.42
CA SER A 82 6.44 0.15 -0.94
C SER A 82 7.01 1.35 -1.69
N VAL A 83 6.43 1.72 -2.83
CA VAL A 83 6.86 2.86 -3.66
C VAL A 83 6.06 4.13 -3.34
N GLU A 84 4.92 4.02 -2.66
CA GLU A 84 4.18 5.22 -2.22
C GLU A 84 5.02 5.97 -1.17
N PRO A 85 5.35 7.27 -1.41
CA PRO A 85 6.02 8.08 -0.41
C PRO A 85 5.16 8.14 0.85
N GLU A 86 5.77 7.95 2.03
CA GLU A 86 5.13 8.09 3.33
C GLU A 86 4.60 9.53 3.54
N GLY A 87 3.56 9.92 2.86
CA GLY A 87 3.03 11.30 2.93
C GLY A 87 1.74 11.54 2.16
N GLU A 88 1.37 10.67 1.21
CA GLU A 88 0.13 10.93 0.44
C GLU A 88 -1.16 10.52 1.16
N GLY A 89 -1.08 9.86 2.31
CA GLY A 89 -2.25 9.54 3.16
C GLY A 89 -2.60 10.64 4.18
N VAL A 90 -1.72 11.59 4.39
CA VAL A 90 -2.00 12.76 5.23
C VAL A 90 -2.45 13.87 4.29
N VAL A 91 -3.75 14.17 4.29
CA VAL A 91 -4.26 15.42 3.73
C VAL A 91 -3.57 16.53 4.52
N ARG A 92 -2.41 17.02 4.01
CA ARG A 92 -1.76 18.17 4.59
C ARG A 92 -2.77 19.29 4.58
N SER A 93 -3.02 19.85 5.75
CA SER A 93 -3.81 21.07 5.88
C SER A 93 -3.23 22.12 4.92
N SER A 94 -4.08 22.94 4.31
CA SER A 94 -3.64 24.05 3.48
C SER A 94 -2.60 24.93 4.20
N ASP A 95 -2.65 24.98 5.52
CA ASP A 95 -1.71 25.72 6.36
C ASP A 95 -0.33 25.03 6.45
N GLU A 96 -0.28 23.69 6.45
CA GLU A 96 0.99 22.93 6.41
C GLU A 96 1.65 22.99 5.04
N ILE A 97 0.87 23.04 3.97
CA ILE A 97 1.38 23.24 2.61
C ILE A 97 1.97 24.63 2.48
N ALA A 98 1.26 25.66 2.94
CA ALA A 98 1.72 27.04 2.91
C ALA A 98 2.99 27.26 3.76
N ALA A 99 3.06 26.63 4.95
CA ALA A 99 4.26 26.68 5.79
C ALA A 99 5.45 25.95 5.14
N GLY A 100 5.23 24.83 4.46
CA GLY A 100 6.26 24.10 3.72
C GLY A 100 6.79 24.86 2.52
N GLU A 101 5.91 25.56 1.79
CA GLU A 101 6.28 26.43 0.67
C GLU A 101 7.05 27.66 1.13
N ALA A 102 6.62 28.30 2.22
CA ALA A 102 7.32 29.44 2.81
C ALA A 102 8.74 29.08 3.26
N GLY A 103 8.91 27.95 3.96
CA GLY A 103 10.23 27.47 4.37
C GLY A 103 11.14 27.08 3.18
N ARG A 104 10.56 26.60 2.08
CA ARG A 104 11.32 26.30 0.86
C ARG A 104 11.77 27.56 0.12
N MET A 105 10.94 28.59 0.10
CA MET A 105 11.28 29.90 -0.47
C MET A 105 12.39 30.57 0.34
N GLU A 106 12.30 30.55 1.66
CA GLU A 106 13.33 31.11 2.53
C GLU A 106 14.68 30.39 2.38
N ALA A 107 14.65 29.07 2.20
CA ALA A 107 15.86 28.28 1.95
C ALA A 107 16.49 28.58 0.57
N LEU A 108 15.67 28.87 -0.45
CA LEU A 108 16.14 29.28 -1.77
C LEU A 108 16.75 30.68 -1.75
N ASP A 109 16.10 31.64 -1.08
CA ASP A 109 16.62 33.00 -0.91
C ASP A 109 17.95 33.02 -0.13
N ALA A 110 18.07 32.18 0.90
CA ALA A 110 19.32 32.02 1.65
C ALA A 110 20.44 31.39 0.81
N ALA A 111 20.11 30.42 -0.05
CA ALA A 111 21.06 29.80 -0.96
C ALA A 111 21.54 30.78 -2.04
N GLU A 112 20.64 31.61 -2.59
CA GLU A 112 20.94 32.62 -3.57
C GLU A 112 21.81 33.76 -2.99
N ALA A 113 21.49 34.21 -1.77
CA ALA A 113 22.30 35.19 -1.05
C ALA A 113 23.71 34.66 -0.73
N SER A 114 23.88 33.38 -0.42
CA SER A 114 25.20 32.77 -0.20
C SER A 114 26.02 32.67 -1.48
N HIS A 115 25.36 32.39 -2.59
CA HIS A 115 26.01 32.33 -3.92
C HIS A 115 26.50 33.69 -4.41
N ASP A 116 25.72 34.75 -4.17
CA ASP A 116 26.10 36.13 -4.51
C ASP A 116 27.27 36.64 -3.65
N ALA A 117 27.33 36.25 -2.38
CA ALA A 117 28.41 36.58 -1.47
C ALA A 117 29.77 35.97 -1.91
N GLU A 118 29.77 34.75 -2.43
CA GLU A 118 30.98 34.12 -2.98
C GLU A 118 31.44 34.77 -4.31
N HIS A 119 30.53 35.26 -5.14
CA HIS A 119 30.86 35.85 -6.44
C HIS A 119 31.35 37.28 -6.33
N HIS A 120 31.02 38.03 -5.28
CA HIS A 120 31.47 39.41 -5.04
C HIS A 120 32.75 39.55 -4.19
N GLY A 121 33.31 38.42 -3.69
CA GLY A 121 34.53 38.38 -2.90
C GLY A 121 35.85 38.42 -3.68
N GLY A 122 35.77 38.53 -5.02
CA GLY A 122 36.95 38.57 -5.91
C GLY A 122 37.30 40.01 -6.36
N GLY A 123 37.42 40.94 -5.45
CA GLY A 123 37.83 42.34 -5.72
C GLY A 123 39.33 42.49 -5.64
N ALA A 124 39.93 42.68 -6.78
CA ALA A 124 41.10 43.53 -7.07
C ALA A 124 42.06 43.91 -5.91
N GLU A 125 43.19 43.19 -5.80
CA GLU A 125 44.47 43.82 -5.41
C GLU A 125 45.52 43.43 -6.42
N GLY A 126 45.54 44.20 -7.51
CA GLY A 126 46.66 44.31 -8.42
C GLY A 126 47.40 45.60 -8.14
N GLU A 127 48.27 45.60 -7.15
CA GLU A 127 49.23 46.68 -6.94
C GLU A 127 50.39 46.50 -7.88
N VAL A 128 50.50 47.41 -8.80
CA VAL A 128 51.63 47.62 -9.72
C VAL A 128 52.75 48.31 -8.96
N ARG A 129 53.90 47.69 -8.97
CA ARG A 129 55.20 48.39 -8.83
C ARG A 129 56.24 47.72 -9.67
#